data_34614beba168e64c66074f3afcdc1361
#
_entry.id   34614beba168e64c66074f3afcdc1361
#
_cell.length_a   1.000
_cell.length_b   1.000
_cell.length_c   1.000
_cell.angle_alpha   90.00
_cell.angle_beta   90.00
_cell.angle_gamma   90.00
#
_symmetry.space_group_name_H-M   'P 1'
#
loop_
_entity.id
_entity.type
_entity.pdbx_description
1 polymer ?
#
loop_
_entity_poly.entity_id
_entity_poly.type
_entity_poly.pdbx_seq_one_letter_code
_entity_poly.pdbx_strand_id
1 'polypeptide(L)'
;MNIRECVKVRHSVRAYEDRPIDAKVAEDLKVMIQQCNREGDMHFQLIQDEPKAFSSLLAKYGKFSNVKNYIAVVGRKRDDLDEKAGYYGEKLVIRCVQHGLSTCWVGGTYKKVKEAIDVGHDEKIVAVIALGYGRTTGASRKSKKPEDVFDGKSSRISSFEDTPEWFKKGVEMALLAPTAMNQQKFTFVISGDRVKIKPGFGPFTKLDAGIVKYHFEIGSSPKDFVWA
;
A
#
# COMPACT_ATOMS: atom_id res chain seq x y z
N MET A 1 16.87 -7.11 5.03
CA MET A 1 16.74 -5.72 4.50
C MET A 1 16.16 -4.80 5.55
N ASN A 2 16.66 -3.57 5.67
CA ASN A 2 16.00 -2.55 6.46
C ASN A 2 14.76 -2.02 5.71
N ILE A 3 13.88 -1.30 6.44
CA ILE A 3 12.59 -0.88 5.90
C ILE A 3 12.70 0.06 4.68
N ARG A 4 13.70 0.96 4.66
CA ARG A 4 13.94 1.87 3.52
C ARG A 4 14.43 1.13 2.27
N GLU A 5 15.24 0.10 2.45
CA GLU A 5 15.66 -0.78 1.34
C GLU A 5 14.45 -1.53 0.77
N CYS A 6 13.56 -2.03 1.64
CA CYS A 6 12.34 -2.71 1.20
C CYS A 6 11.46 -1.81 0.34
N VAL A 7 11.28 -0.54 0.72
CA VAL A 7 10.54 0.44 -0.10
C VAL A 7 11.17 0.60 -1.49
N LYS A 8 12.50 0.72 -1.56
CA LYS A 8 13.22 0.93 -2.84
C LYS A 8 13.13 -0.27 -3.78
N VAL A 9 13.15 -1.51 -3.25
CA VAL A 9 13.12 -2.74 -4.07
C VAL A 9 11.69 -3.24 -4.33
N ARG A 10 10.70 -2.72 -3.61
CA ARG A 10 9.31 -3.10 -3.76
C ARG A 10 8.77 -2.72 -5.14
N HIS A 11 8.25 -3.68 -5.86
CA HIS A 11 7.52 -3.48 -7.13
C HIS A 11 6.19 -4.23 -7.12
N SER A 12 5.27 -3.83 -7.99
CA SER A 12 4.03 -4.58 -8.23
C SER A 12 4.30 -5.80 -9.10
N VAL A 13 4.33 -6.97 -8.49
CA VAL A 13 4.55 -8.25 -9.17
C VAL A 13 3.22 -8.96 -9.38
N ARG A 14 3.00 -9.50 -10.57
CA ARG A 14 1.75 -10.15 -10.97
C ARG A 14 1.91 -11.61 -11.39
N ALA A 15 3.14 -12.09 -11.53
CA ALA A 15 3.46 -13.48 -11.86
C ALA A 15 4.20 -14.12 -10.69
N TYR A 16 3.66 -15.21 -10.17
CA TYR A 16 4.19 -15.88 -8.99
C TYR A 16 4.64 -17.31 -9.31
N GLU A 17 5.56 -17.82 -8.49
CA GLU A 17 5.97 -19.22 -8.50
C GLU A 17 4.86 -20.11 -7.93
N ASP A 18 4.85 -21.37 -8.32
CA ASP A 18 4.01 -22.38 -7.70
C ASP A 18 4.71 -22.94 -6.46
N ARG A 19 4.87 -22.08 -5.48
CA ARG A 19 5.54 -22.36 -4.23
C ARG A 19 4.68 -21.87 -3.06
N PRO A 20 4.38 -22.72 -2.06
CA PRO A 20 3.68 -22.26 -0.86
C PRO A 20 4.53 -21.26 -0.08
N ILE A 21 3.86 -20.38 0.65
CA ILE A 21 4.54 -19.47 1.59
C ILE A 21 5.08 -20.33 2.74
N ASP A 22 6.35 -20.11 3.10
CA ASP A 22 6.98 -20.82 4.21
C ASP A 22 6.18 -20.61 5.50
N ALA A 23 5.95 -21.68 6.26
CA ALA A 23 5.08 -21.67 7.43
C ALA A 23 5.47 -20.59 8.47
N LYS A 24 6.78 -20.41 8.70
CA LYS A 24 7.30 -19.36 9.60
C LYS A 24 6.98 -17.94 9.09
N VAL A 25 7.04 -17.73 7.79
CA VAL A 25 6.70 -16.44 7.15
C VAL A 25 5.20 -16.20 7.27
N ALA A 26 4.37 -17.22 6.99
CA ALA A 26 2.92 -17.11 7.12
C ALA A 26 2.50 -16.77 8.56
N GLU A 27 3.15 -17.39 9.57
CA GLU A 27 2.86 -17.11 10.97
C GLU A 27 3.25 -15.67 11.37
N ASP A 28 4.43 -15.21 10.95
CA ASP A 28 4.84 -13.81 11.20
C ASP A 28 3.88 -12.81 10.53
N LEU A 29 3.41 -13.10 9.32
CA LEU A 29 2.41 -12.27 8.65
C LEU A 29 1.06 -12.26 9.41
N LYS A 30 0.61 -13.38 9.96
CA LYS A 30 -0.61 -13.43 10.79
C LYS A 30 -0.47 -12.57 12.04
N VAL A 31 0.67 -12.63 12.73
CA VAL A 31 0.96 -11.76 13.89
C VAL A 31 0.91 -10.29 13.51
N MET A 32 1.55 -9.92 12.41
CA MET A 32 1.54 -8.52 11.91
C MET A 32 0.14 -8.07 11.48
N ILE A 33 -0.65 -8.95 10.85
CA ILE A 33 -2.05 -8.69 10.50
C ILE A 33 -2.87 -8.41 11.75
N GLN A 34 -2.75 -9.24 12.79
CA GLN A 34 -3.45 -9.01 14.05
C GLN A 34 -3.07 -7.67 14.70
N GLN A 35 -1.81 -7.29 14.62
CA GLN A 35 -1.36 -5.99 15.09
C GLN A 35 -2.00 -4.85 14.28
N CYS A 36 -1.94 -4.90 12.95
CA CYS A 36 -2.57 -3.90 12.07
C CYS A 36 -4.09 -3.81 12.28
N ASN A 37 -4.74 -4.96 12.51
CA ASN A 37 -6.18 -5.00 12.81
C ASN A 37 -6.51 -4.27 14.12
N ARG A 38 -5.72 -4.49 15.19
CA ARG A 38 -5.93 -3.79 16.46
C ARG A 38 -5.64 -2.29 16.36
N GLU A 39 -4.51 -1.91 15.77
CA GLU A 39 -4.08 -0.51 15.67
C GLU A 39 -5.00 0.32 14.75
N GLY A 40 -5.42 -0.27 13.64
CA GLY A 40 -6.20 0.38 12.60
C GLY A 40 -7.71 0.24 12.76
N ASP A 41 -8.18 -0.62 13.66
CA ASP A 41 -9.58 -1.08 13.71
C ASP A 41 -10.00 -1.61 12.33
N MET A 42 -9.21 -2.58 11.83
CA MET A 42 -9.36 -3.21 10.52
C MET A 42 -9.67 -4.70 10.68
N HIS A 43 -10.00 -5.36 9.59
CA HIS A 43 -10.25 -6.80 9.53
C HIS A 43 -9.50 -7.43 8.34
N PHE A 44 -8.17 -7.22 8.28
CA PHE A 44 -7.31 -7.88 7.30
C PHE A 44 -7.25 -9.38 7.55
N GLN A 45 -7.23 -10.17 6.47
CA GLN A 45 -7.19 -11.62 6.53
C GLN A 45 -6.15 -12.16 5.55
N LEU A 46 -5.26 -13.06 6.00
CA LEU A 46 -4.37 -13.80 5.11
C LEU A 46 -5.10 -15.01 4.55
N ILE A 47 -5.32 -15.02 3.26
CA ILE A 47 -5.93 -16.13 2.52
C ILE A 47 -4.82 -16.88 1.79
N GLN A 48 -4.73 -18.19 2.02
CA GLN A 48 -3.71 -19.05 1.44
C GLN A 48 -4.35 -20.16 0.62
N ASP A 49 -3.64 -20.59 -0.43
CA ASP A 49 -4.03 -21.68 -1.33
C ASP A 49 -5.46 -21.54 -1.90
N GLU A 50 -5.81 -20.30 -2.25
CA GLU A 50 -7.11 -19.93 -2.85
C GLU A 50 -6.88 -19.33 -4.26
N PRO A 51 -6.88 -20.14 -5.34
CA PRO A 51 -6.63 -19.68 -6.69
C PRO A 51 -7.85 -19.04 -7.38
N LYS A 52 -9.07 -19.24 -6.87
CA LYS A 52 -10.33 -18.86 -7.56
C LYS A 52 -10.46 -17.35 -7.71
N ALA A 53 -9.93 -16.58 -6.76
CA ALA A 53 -9.96 -15.11 -6.82
C ALA A 53 -9.26 -14.57 -8.07
N PHE A 54 -8.22 -15.26 -8.54
CA PHE A 54 -7.40 -14.84 -9.67
C PHE A 54 -7.50 -15.73 -10.90
N SER A 55 -8.48 -16.65 -10.97
CA SER A 55 -8.71 -17.52 -12.12
C SER A 55 -9.63 -16.92 -13.20
N SER A 56 -10.23 -15.77 -12.96
CA SER A 56 -11.22 -15.13 -13.82
C SER A 56 -10.60 -14.39 -15.02
N LEU A 57 -11.43 -14.07 -16.03
CA LEU A 57 -11.02 -13.20 -17.15
C LEU A 57 -10.56 -11.81 -16.68
N LEU A 58 -11.16 -11.29 -15.58
CA LEU A 58 -10.73 -10.03 -14.96
C LEU A 58 -9.28 -10.10 -14.44
N ALA A 59 -8.89 -11.21 -13.83
CA ALA A 59 -7.53 -11.44 -13.38
C ALA A 59 -6.55 -11.55 -14.57
N LYS A 60 -6.96 -12.21 -15.65
CA LYS A 60 -6.17 -12.26 -16.90
C LYS A 60 -5.99 -10.87 -17.50
N TYR A 61 -7.03 -10.03 -17.51
CA TYR A 61 -6.92 -8.63 -17.92
C TYR A 61 -5.90 -7.87 -17.05
N GLY A 62 -5.89 -8.11 -15.74
CA GLY A 62 -4.89 -7.60 -14.79
C GLY A 62 -3.48 -8.21 -14.96
N LYS A 63 -3.29 -9.14 -15.92
CA LYS A 63 -2.05 -9.88 -16.18
C LYS A 63 -1.56 -10.70 -14.98
N PHE A 64 -2.47 -11.15 -14.12
CA PHE A 64 -2.13 -12.01 -13.00
C PHE A 64 -1.96 -13.46 -13.45
N SER A 65 -0.92 -14.13 -12.95
CA SER A 65 -0.67 -15.53 -13.15
C SER A 65 -0.19 -16.21 -11.87
N ASN A 66 -0.78 -17.37 -11.58
CA ASN A 66 -0.41 -18.23 -10.48
C ASN A 66 -0.51 -17.58 -9.08
N VAL A 67 -1.49 -16.68 -8.89
CA VAL A 67 -1.80 -16.10 -7.58
C VAL A 67 -2.65 -17.09 -6.80
N LYS A 68 -2.14 -17.60 -5.68
CA LYS A 68 -2.84 -18.51 -4.76
C LYS A 68 -3.00 -17.93 -3.36
N ASN A 69 -2.26 -16.84 -3.06
CA ASN A 69 -2.29 -16.23 -1.74
C ASN A 69 -2.53 -14.74 -1.87
N TYR A 70 -3.30 -14.19 -0.94
CA TYR A 70 -3.56 -12.76 -0.89
C TYR A 70 -3.98 -12.32 0.52
N ILE A 71 -3.81 -11.05 0.83
CA ILE A 71 -4.41 -10.43 2.00
C ILE A 71 -5.70 -9.76 1.56
N ALA A 72 -6.83 -10.16 2.14
CA ALA A 72 -8.09 -9.45 1.99
C ALA A 72 -8.07 -8.20 2.88
N VAL A 73 -8.29 -7.03 2.28
CA VAL A 73 -8.30 -5.73 2.95
C VAL A 73 -9.75 -5.40 3.29
N VAL A 74 -10.18 -5.80 4.47
CA VAL A 74 -11.55 -5.64 4.98
C VAL A 74 -11.58 -4.65 6.12
N GLY A 75 -12.67 -3.92 6.27
CA GLY A 75 -12.91 -3.07 7.42
C GLY A 75 -14.31 -2.45 7.42
N ARG A 76 -14.69 -1.84 8.55
CA ARG A 76 -15.98 -1.21 8.75
C ARG A 76 -16.20 -0.02 7.82
N LYS A 77 -17.42 0.12 7.30
CA LYS A 77 -17.82 1.24 6.43
C LYS A 77 -17.82 2.54 7.23
N ARG A 78 -16.79 3.39 6.96
CA ARG A 78 -16.61 4.71 7.58
C ARG A 78 -15.78 5.61 6.67
N ASP A 79 -15.72 6.90 6.92
CA ASP A 79 -15.12 7.90 6.04
C ASP A 79 -13.57 7.76 5.91
N ASP A 80 -12.90 7.28 6.96
CA ASP A 80 -11.45 7.09 7.02
C ASP A 80 -11.01 5.67 6.63
N LEU A 81 -11.95 4.77 6.30
CA LEU A 81 -11.64 3.37 6.00
C LEU A 81 -10.61 3.22 4.89
N ASP A 82 -10.82 3.89 3.76
CA ASP A 82 -9.96 3.71 2.59
C ASP A 82 -8.52 4.17 2.90
N GLU A 83 -8.35 5.29 3.64
CA GLU A 83 -7.03 5.78 4.04
C GLU A 83 -6.35 4.82 5.03
N LYS A 84 -7.07 4.36 6.06
CA LYS A 84 -6.54 3.36 7.01
C LYS A 84 -6.19 2.04 6.33
N ALA A 85 -7.03 1.59 5.40
CA ALA A 85 -6.77 0.40 4.59
C ALA A 85 -5.46 0.53 3.82
N GLY A 86 -5.21 1.69 3.21
CA GLY A 86 -3.96 2.00 2.53
C GLY A 86 -2.76 1.98 3.46
N TYR A 87 -2.86 2.70 4.58
CA TYR A 87 -1.76 2.84 5.54
C TYR A 87 -1.34 1.49 6.16
N TYR A 88 -2.28 0.78 6.77
CA TYR A 88 -1.99 -0.50 7.43
C TYR A 88 -1.73 -1.63 6.43
N GLY A 89 -2.39 -1.60 5.26
CA GLY A 89 -2.12 -2.56 4.20
C GLY A 89 -0.70 -2.41 3.63
N GLU A 90 -0.18 -1.18 3.51
CA GLU A 90 1.20 -0.98 3.05
C GLU A 90 2.23 -1.40 4.11
N LYS A 91 1.93 -1.28 5.42
CA LYS A 91 2.76 -1.90 6.47
C LYS A 91 2.92 -3.41 6.22
N LEU A 92 1.84 -4.10 5.85
CA LEU A 92 1.86 -5.53 5.51
C LEU A 92 2.62 -5.80 4.21
N VAL A 93 2.47 -4.96 3.19
CA VAL A 93 3.23 -5.05 1.93
C VAL A 93 4.74 -4.99 2.20
N ILE A 94 5.19 -4.00 2.96
CA ILE A 94 6.61 -3.85 3.30
C ILE A 94 7.10 -5.04 4.15
N ARG A 95 6.27 -5.57 5.06
CA ARG A 95 6.61 -6.78 5.81
C ARG A 95 6.77 -8.00 4.89
N CYS A 96 5.90 -8.17 3.89
CA CYS A 96 6.05 -9.21 2.87
C CYS A 96 7.40 -9.10 2.15
N VAL A 97 7.81 -7.89 1.75
CA VAL A 97 9.10 -7.65 1.09
C VAL A 97 10.29 -7.99 2.01
N GLN A 98 10.21 -7.70 3.32
CA GLN A 98 11.24 -8.10 4.29
C GLN A 98 11.44 -9.62 4.32
N HIS A 99 10.38 -10.40 4.10
CA HIS A 99 10.41 -11.87 3.98
C HIS A 99 10.72 -12.40 2.58
N GLY A 100 11.10 -11.53 1.63
CA GLY A 100 11.39 -11.93 0.25
C GLY A 100 10.16 -12.26 -0.58
N LEU A 101 8.96 -11.94 -0.09
CA LEU A 101 7.73 -12.07 -0.88
C LEU A 101 7.54 -10.86 -1.79
N SER A 102 6.97 -11.12 -2.94
CA SER A 102 6.48 -10.11 -3.87
C SER A 102 5.00 -9.83 -3.66
N THR A 103 4.54 -8.62 -3.95
CA THR A 103 3.16 -8.19 -3.72
C THR A 103 2.60 -7.39 -4.89
N CYS A 104 1.26 -7.29 -4.95
CA CYS A 104 0.57 -6.34 -5.81
C CYS A 104 -0.78 -5.94 -5.21
N TRP A 105 -1.04 -4.64 -5.06
CA TRP A 105 -2.37 -4.12 -4.76
C TRP A 105 -3.34 -4.36 -5.90
N VAL A 106 -4.56 -4.82 -5.60
CA VAL A 106 -5.59 -5.14 -6.58
C VAL A 106 -6.95 -4.60 -6.13
N GLY A 107 -7.42 -3.55 -6.79
CA GLY A 107 -8.69 -2.90 -6.44
C GLY A 107 -9.92 -3.50 -7.13
N GLY A 108 -9.78 -4.10 -8.33
CA GLY A 108 -10.94 -4.52 -9.11
C GLY A 108 -10.72 -5.69 -10.08
N THR A 109 -9.49 -6.11 -10.34
CA THR A 109 -9.20 -7.18 -11.30
C THR A 109 -9.07 -8.56 -10.64
N TYR A 110 -9.97 -8.87 -9.70
CA TYR A 110 -10.07 -10.15 -9.03
C TYR A 110 -11.55 -10.52 -8.82
N LYS A 111 -11.85 -11.80 -8.59
CA LYS A 111 -13.18 -12.27 -8.21
C LYS A 111 -13.28 -12.34 -6.68
N LYS A 112 -14.32 -11.77 -6.12
CA LYS A 112 -14.62 -11.91 -4.68
C LYS A 112 -15.06 -13.33 -4.39
N VAL A 113 -14.30 -14.07 -3.59
CA VAL A 113 -14.62 -15.43 -3.15
C VAL A 113 -15.20 -15.33 -1.75
N LYS A 114 -16.53 -15.33 -1.66
CA LYS A 114 -17.26 -15.11 -0.40
C LYS A 114 -16.96 -16.17 0.67
N GLU A 115 -16.68 -17.39 0.23
CA GLU A 115 -16.38 -18.51 1.12
C GLU A 115 -14.98 -18.44 1.74
N ALA A 116 -14.10 -17.62 1.16
CA ALA A 116 -12.71 -17.49 1.60
C ALA A 116 -12.48 -16.23 2.46
N ILE A 117 -13.35 -15.23 2.38
CA ILE A 117 -13.17 -13.94 3.05
C ILE A 117 -14.36 -13.70 3.98
N ASP A 118 -14.08 -13.58 5.28
CA ASP A 118 -15.07 -13.17 6.25
C ASP A 118 -15.32 -11.66 6.17
N VAL A 119 -16.59 -11.26 6.01
CA VAL A 119 -16.99 -9.86 5.88
C VAL A 119 -18.24 -9.63 6.73
N GLY A 120 -18.08 -8.88 7.80
CA GLY A 120 -19.17 -8.50 8.68
C GLY A 120 -20.25 -7.64 7.99
N HIS A 121 -21.42 -7.56 8.58
CA HIS A 121 -22.59 -6.84 8.03
C HIS A 121 -22.28 -5.35 7.74
N ASP A 122 -21.51 -4.70 8.59
CA ASP A 122 -21.10 -3.29 8.49
C ASP A 122 -19.74 -3.10 7.79
N GLU A 123 -19.14 -4.18 7.26
CA GLU A 123 -17.85 -4.17 6.61
C GLU A 123 -17.94 -4.15 5.07
N LYS A 124 -16.83 -3.84 4.44
CA LYS A 124 -16.61 -4.01 3.00
C LYS A 124 -15.17 -4.48 2.72
N ILE A 125 -14.99 -5.18 1.61
CA ILE A 125 -13.66 -5.42 1.03
C ILE A 125 -13.28 -4.16 0.26
N VAL A 126 -12.18 -3.50 0.66
CA VAL A 126 -11.64 -2.31 -0.01
C VAL A 126 -10.81 -2.70 -1.24
N ALA A 127 -9.93 -3.66 -1.04
CA ALA A 127 -9.00 -4.19 -2.05
C ALA A 127 -8.51 -5.57 -1.61
N VAL A 128 -7.67 -6.20 -2.40
CA VAL A 128 -6.83 -7.32 -1.98
C VAL A 128 -5.37 -7.03 -2.31
N ILE A 129 -4.45 -7.66 -1.59
CA ILE A 129 -3.01 -7.60 -1.85
C ILE A 129 -2.56 -9.01 -2.24
N ALA A 130 -2.36 -9.25 -3.55
CA ALA A 130 -1.78 -10.51 -4.03
C ALA A 130 -0.35 -10.64 -3.49
N LEU A 131 0.06 -11.85 -3.05
CA LEU A 131 1.39 -12.09 -2.52
C LEU A 131 1.88 -13.51 -2.79
N GLY A 132 3.21 -13.67 -2.78
CA GLY A 132 3.89 -14.94 -3.02
C GLY A 132 5.33 -14.72 -3.46
N TYR A 133 6.03 -15.79 -3.80
CA TYR A 133 7.36 -15.69 -4.42
C TYR A 133 7.21 -15.28 -5.89
N GLY A 134 7.79 -14.13 -6.25
CA GLY A 134 7.65 -13.56 -7.58
C GLY A 134 8.53 -14.24 -8.62
N ARG A 135 7.99 -14.53 -9.81
CA ARG A 135 8.80 -14.96 -10.97
C ARG A 135 9.63 -13.85 -11.58
N THR A 136 9.31 -12.60 -11.25
CA THR A 136 9.99 -11.40 -11.71
C THR A 136 10.16 -10.43 -10.56
N THR A 137 11.10 -9.51 -10.68
CA THR A 137 11.28 -8.42 -9.71
C THR A 137 10.28 -7.28 -9.90
N GLY A 138 9.41 -7.37 -10.92
CA GLY A 138 8.55 -6.28 -11.33
C GLY A 138 9.25 -5.29 -12.25
N ALA A 139 8.57 -4.20 -12.59
CA ALA A 139 9.10 -3.16 -13.45
C ALA A 139 9.08 -1.80 -12.75
N SER A 140 10.18 -1.06 -12.86
CA SER A 140 10.23 0.34 -12.47
C SER A 140 9.27 1.17 -13.32
N ARG A 141 8.61 2.16 -12.73
CA ARG A 141 7.71 3.06 -13.42
C ARG A 141 8.20 4.51 -13.32
N LYS A 142 7.84 5.30 -14.32
CA LYS A 142 8.08 6.74 -14.29
C LYS A 142 7.36 7.34 -13.08
N SER A 143 8.07 8.14 -12.29
CA SER A 143 7.52 8.87 -11.16
C SER A 143 7.38 10.35 -11.49
N LYS A 144 6.48 11.03 -10.78
CA LYS A 144 6.44 12.49 -10.72
C LYS A 144 7.69 13.02 -10.03
N LYS A 145 7.97 14.30 -10.24
CA LYS A 145 8.99 15.01 -9.47
C LYS A 145 8.40 15.46 -8.12
N PRO A 146 9.23 15.70 -7.09
CA PRO A 146 8.76 16.22 -5.80
C PRO A 146 7.95 17.49 -5.91
N GLU A 147 8.34 18.41 -6.80
CA GLU A 147 7.63 19.68 -7.04
C GLU A 147 6.20 19.48 -7.55
N ASP A 148 5.96 18.42 -8.33
CA ASP A 148 4.64 18.10 -8.90
C ASP A 148 3.62 17.67 -7.84
N VAL A 149 4.11 17.28 -6.65
CA VAL A 149 3.29 16.81 -5.53
C VAL A 149 3.38 17.70 -4.29
N PHE A 150 3.92 18.92 -4.43
CA PHE A 150 4.03 19.90 -3.38
C PHE A 150 3.13 21.11 -3.64
N ASP A 151 2.35 21.53 -2.65
CA ASP A 151 1.53 22.76 -2.70
C ASP A 151 2.22 23.89 -1.93
N GLY A 152 3.11 24.58 -2.61
CA GLY A 152 3.85 25.71 -2.04
C GLY A 152 2.95 26.87 -1.60
N LYS A 153 1.85 27.12 -2.34
CA LYS A 153 0.90 28.21 -1.99
C LYS A 153 0.23 27.93 -0.65
N SER A 154 -0.31 26.72 -0.44
CA SER A 154 -0.92 26.37 0.84
C SER A 154 0.11 26.25 1.97
N SER A 155 1.35 25.91 1.65
CA SER A 155 2.47 25.82 2.59
C SER A 155 3.07 27.20 2.92
N ARG A 156 2.82 28.22 2.09
CA ARG A 156 3.47 29.55 2.13
C ARG A 156 4.99 29.45 1.99
N ILE A 157 5.46 28.51 1.18
CA ILE A 157 6.87 28.25 0.87
C ILE A 157 7.03 28.35 -0.64
N SER A 158 8.02 29.10 -1.10
CA SER A 158 8.17 29.47 -2.52
C SER A 158 8.49 28.29 -3.41
N SER A 159 9.33 27.36 -2.96
CA SER A 159 9.71 26.16 -3.71
C SER A 159 9.82 24.94 -2.82
N PHE A 160 9.80 23.75 -3.43
CA PHE A 160 10.04 22.49 -2.71
C PHE A 160 11.45 22.47 -2.08
N GLU A 161 12.43 23.07 -2.75
CA GLU A 161 13.81 23.12 -2.26
C GLU A 161 13.96 23.93 -0.96
N ASP A 162 13.06 24.86 -0.68
CA ASP A 162 13.04 25.66 0.56
C ASP A 162 12.43 24.90 1.74
N THR A 163 11.92 23.69 1.52
CA THR A 163 11.33 22.86 2.60
C THR A 163 12.41 22.17 3.44
N PRO A 164 12.12 21.81 4.71
CA PRO A 164 13.07 21.08 5.55
C PRO A 164 13.51 19.74 4.95
N GLU A 165 14.77 19.38 5.20
CA GLU A 165 15.37 18.15 4.65
C GLU A 165 14.61 16.85 5.00
N TRP A 166 14.07 16.77 6.22
CA TRP A 166 13.24 15.63 6.62
C TRP A 166 11.96 15.50 5.79
N PHE A 167 11.36 16.63 5.41
CA PHE A 167 10.16 16.65 4.56
C PHE A 167 10.49 16.23 3.13
N LYS A 168 11.61 16.73 2.57
CA LYS A 168 12.10 16.30 1.24
C LYS A 168 12.27 14.80 1.18
N LYS A 169 12.98 14.20 2.15
CA LYS A 169 13.16 12.74 2.25
C LYS A 169 11.84 11.99 2.40
N GLY A 170 10.88 12.55 3.14
CA GLY A 170 9.53 12.02 3.26
C GLY A 170 8.82 11.97 1.90
N VAL A 171 8.83 13.07 1.15
CA VAL A 171 8.19 13.17 -0.17
C VAL A 171 8.87 12.25 -1.19
N GLU A 172 10.20 12.19 -1.22
CA GLU A 172 10.95 11.28 -2.10
C GLU A 172 10.57 9.83 -1.86
N MET A 173 10.48 9.41 -0.61
CA MET A 173 10.06 8.05 -0.25
C MET A 173 8.59 7.80 -0.61
N ALA A 174 7.73 8.80 -0.42
CA ALA A 174 6.31 8.76 -0.78
C ALA A 174 6.09 8.58 -2.29
N LEU A 175 6.96 9.12 -3.13
CA LEU A 175 6.92 8.93 -4.59
C LEU A 175 7.24 7.50 -5.04
N LEU A 176 7.82 6.67 -4.16
CA LEU A 176 8.02 5.24 -4.40
C LEU A 176 6.78 4.40 -4.01
N ALA A 177 5.76 5.01 -3.40
CA ALA A 177 4.54 4.34 -2.99
C ALA A 177 3.76 3.78 -4.19
N PRO A 178 3.20 2.56 -4.12
CA PRO A 178 2.30 2.09 -5.15
C PRO A 178 1.00 2.86 -5.10
N THR A 179 0.56 3.37 -6.25
CA THR A 179 -0.75 4.01 -6.40
C THR A 179 -1.53 3.35 -7.52
N ALA A 180 -2.85 3.43 -7.47
CA ALA A 180 -3.72 2.87 -8.49
C ALA A 180 -3.32 3.39 -9.88
N MET A 181 -3.04 2.48 -10.82
CA MET A 181 -2.56 2.80 -12.18
C MET A 181 -1.32 3.72 -12.22
N ASN A 182 -0.55 3.78 -11.13
CA ASN A 182 0.57 4.72 -10.95
C ASN A 182 0.15 6.20 -11.15
N GLN A 183 -1.07 6.55 -10.73
CA GLN A 183 -1.63 7.88 -10.96
C GLN A 183 -0.96 8.98 -10.13
N GLN A 184 -0.39 8.64 -8.97
CA GLN A 184 0.28 9.58 -8.04
C GLN A 184 -0.52 10.88 -7.83
N LYS A 185 -1.85 10.74 -7.60
CA LYS A 185 -2.78 11.86 -7.41
C LYS A 185 -2.86 12.25 -5.94
N PHE A 186 -1.82 12.83 -5.44
CA PHE A 186 -1.75 13.39 -4.10
C PHE A 186 -0.89 14.64 -4.09
N THR A 187 -1.08 15.48 -3.07
CA THR A 187 -0.31 16.71 -2.89
C THR A 187 -0.01 16.92 -1.41
N PHE A 188 1.22 17.24 -1.11
CA PHE A 188 1.68 17.56 0.24
C PHE A 188 1.59 19.04 0.55
N VAL A 189 1.18 19.35 1.78
CA VAL A 189 1.24 20.68 2.40
C VAL A 189 2.00 20.54 3.71
N ILE A 190 2.89 21.49 3.99
CA ILE A 190 3.62 21.57 5.26
C ILE A 190 3.42 22.93 5.92
N SER A 191 3.28 22.94 7.24
CA SER A 191 3.24 24.15 8.07
C SER A 191 3.94 23.86 9.40
N GLY A 192 5.19 24.30 9.54
CA GLY A 192 6.06 23.93 10.65
C GLY A 192 6.33 22.42 10.67
N ASP A 193 5.91 21.75 11.74
CA ASP A 193 5.98 20.29 11.91
C ASP A 193 4.68 19.56 11.51
N ARG A 194 3.69 20.28 11.00
CA ARG A 194 2.41 19.72 10.56
C ARG A 194 2.44 19.43 9.07
N VAL A 195 2.09 18.18 8.71
CA VAL A 195 2.03 17.73 7.32
C VAL A 195 0.60 17.29 6.98
N LYS A 196 0.14 17.66 5.81
CA LYS A 196 -1.15 17.23 5.27
C LYS A 196 -0.96 16.64 3.89
N ILE A 197 -1.64 15.52 3.61
CA ILE A 197 -1.81 14.98 2.27
C ILE A 197 -3.22 15.34 1.79
N LYS A 198 -3.31 15.95 0.61
CA LYS A 198 -4.57 16.18 -0.10
C LYS A 198 -4.68 15.11 -1.19
N PRO A 199 -5.58 14.11 -1.06
CA PRO A 199 -5.86 13.18 -2.15
C PRO A 199 -6.48 13.94 -3.30
N GLY A 200 -6.08 13.60 -4.53
CA GLY A 200 -6.72 14.14 -5.73
C GLY A 200 -8.06 13.49 -6.02
N PHE A 201 -8.67 13.87 -7.13
CA PHE A 201 -9.95 13.30 -7.55
C PHE A 201 -9.74 12.01 -8.38
N GLY A 202 -10.52 10.97 -8.07
CA GLY A 202 -10.53 9.71 -8.82
C GLY A 202 -10.65 8.46 -7.95
N PRO A 203 -10.74 7.28 -8.58
CA PRO A 203 -10.84 6.03 -7.84
C PRO A 203 -9.58 5.76 -7.03
N PHE A 204 -9.74 5.18 -5.86
CA PHE A 204 -8.67 4.75 -4.94
C PHE A 204 -7.77 5.88 -4.39
N THR A 205 -8.03 7.16 -4.66
CA THR A 205 -7.14 8.24 -4.21
C THR A 205 -7.03 8.36 -2.69
N LYS A 206 -8.07 8.02 -1.93
CA LYS A 206 -8.01 7.94 -0.46
C LYS A 206 -7.17 6.74 0.02
N LEU A 207 -7.30 5.59 -0.65
CA LEU A 207 -6.47 4.41 -0.38
C LEU A 207 -5.00 4.72 -0.67
N ASP A 208 -4.74 5.31 -1.84
CA ASP A 208 -3.39 5.74 -2.25
C ASP A 208 -2.79 6.72 -1.23
N ALA A 209 -3.59 7.65 -0.68
CA ALA A 209 -3.13 8.59 0.34
C ALA A 209 -2.65 7.88 1.62
N GLY A 210 -3.33 6.83 2.06
CA GLY A 210 -2.90 6.01 3.19
C GLY A 210 -1.56 5.30 2.91
N ILE A 211 -1.41 4.70 1.73
CA ILE A 211 -0.16 4.08 1.29
C ILE A 211 0.98 5.11 1.29
N VAL A 212 0.73 6.28 0.72
CA VAL A 212 1.69 7.39 0.62
C VAL A 212 2.09 7.92 2.01
N LYS A 213 1.15 8.02 2.96
CA LYS A 213 1.44 8.41 4.35
C LYS A 213 2.48 7.50 4.98
N TYR A 214 2.31 6.19 4.88
CA TYR A 214 3.25 5.24 5.46
C TYR A 214 4.65 5.36 4.84
N HIS A 215 4.75 5.52 3.53
CA HIS A 215 6.03 5.75 2.85
C HIS A 215 6.69 7.07 3.29
N PHE A 216 5.90 8.15 3.42
CA PHE A 216 6.39 9.43 3.89
C PHE A 216 7.01 9.31 5.30
N GLU A 217 6.35 8.64 6.24
CA GLU A 217 6.87 8.40 7.59
C GLU A 217 8.20 7.67 7.58
N ILE A 218 8.35 6.63 6.73
CA ILE A 218 9.62 5.92 6.57
C ILE A 218 10.73 6.88 6.08
N GLY A 219 10.41 7.77 5.17
CA GLY A 219 11.37 8.74 4.62
C GLY A 219 11.76 9.83 5.60
N SER A 220 10.80 10.39 6.32
CA SER A 220 10.98 11.51 7.26
C SER A 220 11.64 11.10 8.57
N SER A 221 11.57 9.82 8.98
CA SER A 221 12.18 9.30 10.21
C SER A 221 13.69 9.67 10.28
N PRO A 222 14.24 10.01 11.46
CA PRO A 222 13.62 9.95 12.79
C PRO A 222 12.87 11.22 13.22
N LYS A 223 12.53 12.12 12.31
CA LYS A 223 11.83 13.37 12.66
C LYS A 223 10.39 13.09 13.10
N ASP A 224 10.03 13.56 14.27
CA ASP A 224 8.64 13.63 14.72
C ASP A 224 7.91 14.80 14.05
N PHE A 225 6.73 14.52 13.55
CA PHE A 225 5.82 15.48 12.93
C PHE A 225 4.36 15.06 13.19
N VAL A 226 3.40 15.93 12.86
CA VAL A 226 1.97 15.68 13.09
C VAL A 226 1.23 15.68 11.74
N TRP A 227 0.45 14.64 11.50
CA TRP A 227 -0.55 14.66 10.43
C TRP A 227 -1.70 15.61 10.75
N ALA A 228 -2.03 16.51 9.78
CA ALA A 228 -3.05 17.56 9.92
C ALA A 228 -4.34 17.23 9.14
#